data_6d5460afccfbc16b2d548822b2c777d3
#
_entry.id   6d5460afccfbc16b2d548822b2c777d3
#
_cell.length_a   1.000
_cell.length_b   1.000
_cell.length_c   1.000
_cell.angle_alpha   90.00
_cell.angle_beta   90.00
_cell.angle_gamma   90.00
#
_symmetry.space_group_name_H-M   'P 1'
#
loop_
_entity.id
_entity.type
_entity.pdbx_description
1 polymer ?
#
loop_
_entity_poly.entity_id
_entity_poly.type
_entity_poly.pdbx_seq_one_letter_code
_entity_poly.pdbx_strand_id
1 'polypeptide(L)'
;TIIIFCGGILVGSLLENAQLKDAKQITLNEKVNLQSLQLQQSYMESGLADCKTLNKILETNIDELTKKMGIVIDYEKQSFFNEDEFNLQLRDYFLTEIQFLLTSQEIDKTCAKDSIKVIYFYDESAADTQGQILDYLKKVFGSEVLVFSFNSGFNQEPMINVLLTSYKIEKFPAVVVDDQVFQGHTSVEVLMKTICNEINGIKGEMPKKCQTLFKNYK
;
A
#
# COMPACT_ATOMS: atom_id res chain seq x y z
N THR A 1 -19.84 -35.22 -41.10
CA THR A 1 -19.45 -35.40 -39.66
C THR A 1 -17.93 -35.25 -39.50
N ILE A 2 -17.09 -35.85 -40.33
CA ILE A 2 -15.61 -35.79 -40.25
C ILE A 2 -15.09 -34.34 -40.43
N ILE A 3 -15.64 -33.58 -41.38
CA ILE A 3 -15.22 -32.19 -41.70
C ILE A 3 -15.48 -31.26 -40.49
N ILE A 4 -16.60 -31.43 -39.77
CA ILE A 4 -16.94 -30.62 -38.58
C ILE A 4 -15.99 -30.96 -37.45
N PHE A 5 -15.61 -32.22 -37.27
CA PHE A 5 -14.70 -32.66 -36.24
C PHE A 5 -13.26 -32.13 -36.49
N CYS A 6 -12.77 -32.21 -37.71
CA CYS A 6 -11.45 -31.66 -38.09
C CYS A 6 -11.43 -30.13 -37.95
N GLY A 7 -12.55 -29.43 -38.31
CA GLY A 7 -12.68 -27.99 -38.13
C GLY A 7 -12.63 -27.59 -36.66
N GLY A 8 -13.29 -28.34 -35.77
CA GLY A 8 -13.26 -28.11 -34.32
C GLY A 8 -11.86 -28.24 -33.70
N ILE A 9 -11.07 -29.21 -34.10
CA ILE A 9 -9.69 -29.41 -33.62
C ILE A 9 -8.79 -28.25 -34.09
N LEU A 10 -8.92 -27.79 -35.34
CA LEU A 10 -8.13 -26.67 -35.85
C LEU A 10 -8.46 -25.34 -35.12
N VAL A 11 -9.74 -25.05 -34.89
CA VAL A 11 -10.15 -23.87 -34.16
C VAL A 11 -9.72 -23.97 -32.66
N GLY A 12 -9.85 -25.15 -32.06
CA GLY A 12 -9.40 -25.39 -30.68
C GLY A 12 -7.90 -25.14 -30.51
N SER A 13 -7.07 -25.69 -31.46
CA SER A 13 -5.60 -25.51 -31.40
C SER A 13 -5.14 -24.07 -31.67
N LEU A 14 -5.87 -23.33 -32.48
CA LEU A 14 -5.60 -21.88 -32.69
C LEU A 14 -5.93 -21.03 -31.49
N LEU A 15 -7.06 -21.31 -30.82
CA LEU A 15 -7.45 -20.61 -29.58
C LEU A 15 -6.49 -20.94 -28.44
N GLU A 16 -6.11 -22.21 -28.28
CA GLU A 16 -5.14 -22.64 -27.26
C GLU A 16 -3.78 -21.98 -27.46
N ASN A 17 -3.27 -21.92 -28.70
CA ASN A 17 -2.01 -21.26 -29.02
C ASN A 17 -2.07 -19.72 -28.76
N ALA A 18 -3.19 -19.07 -29.04
CA ALA A 18 -3.40 -17.65 -28.74
C ALA A 18 -3.39 -17.40 -27.23
N GLN A 19 -4.17 -18.17 -26.46
CA GLN A 19 -4.22 -18.06 -24.99
C GLN A 19 -2.86 -18.37 -24.34
N LEU A 20 -2.12 -19.37 -24.87
CA LEU A 20 -0.79 -19.69 -24.36
C LEU A 20 0.23 -18.57 -24.63
N LYS A 21 0.10 -17.89 -25.77
CA LYS A 21 0.95 -16.76 -26.13
C LYS A 21 0.67 -15.55 -25.22
N ASP A 22 -0.60 -15.25 -24.99
CA ASP A 22 -1.01 -14.16 -24.12
C ASP A 22 -0.59 -14.42 -22.64
N ALA A 23 -0.78 -15.63 -22.15
CA ALA A 23 -0.33 -16.04 -20.82
C ALA A 23 1.20 -15.92 -20.67
N LYS A 24 1.97 -16.35 -21.66
CA LYS A 24 3.43 -16.22 -21.65
C LYS A 24 3.87 -14.75 -21.68
N GLN A 25 3.17 -13.90 -22.43
CA GLN A 25 3.50 -12.47 -22.48
C GLN A 25 3.18 -11.76 -21.16
N ILE A 26 2.05 -12.09 -20.51
CA ILE A 26 1.70 -11.58 -19.18
C ILE A 26 2.78 -12.01 -18.18
N THR A 27 3.11 -13.30 -18.11
CA THR A 27 4.14 -13.83 -17.19
C THR A 27 5.51 -13.17 -17.43
N LEU A 28 5.88 -12.93 -18.69
CA LEU A 28 7.14 -12.25 -19.00
C LEU A 28 7.12 -10.78 -18.54
N ASN A 29 6.03 -10.07 -18.75
CA ASN A 29 5.88 -8.69 -18.29
C ASN A 29 5.97 -8.60 -16.77
N GLU A 30 5.29 -9.47 -16.04
CA GLU A 30 5.37 -9.54 -14.57
C GLU A 30 6.80 -9.81 -14.09
N LYS A 31 7.49 -10.75 -14.73
CA LYS A 31 8.89 -11.04 -14.40
C LYS A 31 9.80 -9.84 -14.65
N VAL A 32 9.62 -9.13 -15.75
CA VAL A 32 10.40 -7.92 -16.08
C VAL A 32 10.10 -6.81 -15.08
N ASN A 33 8.84 -6.62 -14.72
CA ASN A 33 8.44 -5.65 -13.69
C ASN A 33 9.09 -5.97 -12.34
N LEU A 34 9.03 -7.22 -11.91
CA LEU A 34 9.68 -7.66 -10.67
C LEU A 34 11.20 -7.39 -10.68
N GLN A 35 11.87 -7.70 -11.79
CA GLN A 35 13.30 -7.40 -11.95
C GLN A 35 13.59 -5.90 -11.90
N SER A 36 12.73 -5.08 -12.51
CA SER A 36 12.84 -3.61 -12.44
C SER A 36 12.70 -3.09 -11.02
N LEU A 37 11.73 -3.60 -10.25
CA LEU A 37 11.52 -3.23 -8.85
C LEU A 37 12.71 -3.65 -7.98
N GLN A 38 13.26 -4.85 -8.18
CA GLN A 38 14.45 -5.32 -7.47
C GLN A 38 15.68 -4.45 -7.78
N LEU A 39 15.85 -4.02 -9.04
CA LEU A 39 16.92 -3.11 -9.42
C LEU A 39 16.75 -1.72 -8.82
N GLN A 40 15.53 -1.19 -8.77
CA GLN A 40 15.23 0.08 -8.11
C GLN A 40 15.57 0.01 -6.61
N GLN A 41 15.18 -1.06 -5.93
CA GLN A 41 15.51 -1.27 -4.53
C GLN A 41 17.03 -1.35 -4.31
N SER A 42 17.73 -2.18 -5.10
CA SER A 42 19.19 -2.30 -5.02
C SER A 42 19.90 -0.97 -5.30
N TYR A 43 19.35 -0.16 -6.22
CA TYR A 43 19.87 1.17 -6.51
C TYR A 43 19.68 2.13 -5.33
N MET A 44 18.54 2.10 -4.66
CA MET A 44 18.32 2.89 -3.43
C MET A 44 19.28 2.47 -2.31
N GLU A 45 19.41 1.17 -2.07
CA GLU A 45 20.28 0.61 -1.03
C GLU A 45 21.78 0.85 -1.29
N SER A 46 22.17 1.05 -2.55
CA SER A 46 23.57 1.35 -2.90
C SER A 46 24.07 2.71 -2.43
N GLY A 47 23.18 3.60 -1.98
CA GLY A 47 23.49 4.96 -1.59
C GLY A 47 23.89 5.89 -2.75
N LEU A 48 23.72 5.45 -4.01
CA LEU A 48 24.02 6.25 -5.22
C LEU A 48 22.87 7.17 -5.60
N ALA A 49 21.66 6.93 -5.10
CA ALA A 49 20.48 7.71 -5.42
C ALA A 49 20.48 9.03 -4.63
N ASP A 50 20.42 10.16 -5.34
CA ASP A 50 20.17 11.46 -4.74
C ASP A 50 18.66 11.63 -4.41
N CYS A 51 18.34 12.66 -3.61
CA CYS A 51 16.96 12.91 -3.17
C CYS A 51 16.01 13.18 -4.35
N LYS A 52 16.48 13.73 -5.45
CA LYS A 52 15.66 13.96 -6.64
C LYS A 52 15.28 12.65 -7.31
N THR A 53 16.22 11.73 -7.41
CA THR A 53 15.99 10.38 -7.96
C THR A 53 15.07 9.57 -7.06
N LEU A 54 15.30 9.61 -5.74
CA LEU A 54 14.45 8.94 -4.76
C LEU A 54 12.99 9.43 -4.81
N ASN A 55 12.78 10.74 -4.89
CA ASN A 55 11.44 11.31 -5.05
C ASN A 55 10.79 10.90 -6.37
N LYS A 56 11.54 10.73 -7.45
CA LYS A 56 11.00 10.23 -8.72
C LYS A 56 10.55 8.78 -8.64
N ILE A 57 11.30 7.94 -7.92
CA ILE A 57 10.89 6.55 -7.63
C ILE A 57 9.60 6.56 -6.80
N LEU A 58 9.49 7.43 -5.79
CA LEU A 58 8.31 7.55 -4.95
C LEU A 58 7.06 7.95 -5.75
N GLU A 59 7.17 8.95 -6.63
CA GLU A 59 6.08 9.35 -7.53
C GLU A 59 5.59 8.16 -8.39
N THR A 60 6.53 7.40 -8.95
CA THR A 60 6.20 6.21 -9.76
C THR A 60 5.46 5.15 -8.94
N ASN A 61 5.88 4.92 -7.69
CA ASN A 61 5.23 3.99 -6.78
C ASN A 61 3.81 4.44 -6.40
N ILE A 62 3.58 5.75 -6.22
CA ILE A 62 2.25 6.32 -5.95
C ILE A 62 1.30 6.07 -7.13
N ASP A 63 1.77 6.33 -8.36
CA ASP A 63 0.98 6.12 -9.58
C ASP A 63 0.60 4.64 -9.75
N GLU A 64 1.54 3.74 -9.48
CA GLU A 64 1.31 2.29 -9.55
C GLU A 64 0.34 1.83 -8.47
N LEU A 65 0.51 2.27 -7.23
CA LEU A 65 -0.39 1.97 -6.12
C LEU A 65 -1.83 2.45 -6.40
N THR A 66 -1.98 3.67 -6.92
CA THR A 66 -3.28 4.23 -7.29
C THR A 66 -3.96 3.39 -8.36
N LYS A 67 -3.22 2.93 -9.37
CA LYS A 67 -3.73 2.05 -10.43
C LYS A 67 -4.19 0.71 -9.88
N LYS A 68 -3.40 0.06 -9.03
CA LYS A 68 -3.73 -1.24 -8.43
C LYS A 68 -4.93 -1.13 -7.48
N MET A 69 -5.01 -0.07 -6.69
CA MET A 69 -6.19 0.20 -5.87
C MET A 69 -7.46 0.33 -6.72
N GLY A 70 -7.37 1.01 -7.87
CA GLY A 70 -8.48 1.10 -8.82
C GLY A 70 -8.94 -0.28 -9.32
N ILE A 71 -8.01 -1.19 -9.62
CA ILE A 71 -8.32 -2.56 -10.05
C ILE A 71 -9.06 -3.32 -8.96
N VAL A 72 -8.58 -3.27 -7.71
CA VAL A 72 -9.23 -3.93 -6.56
C VAL A 72 -10.66 -3.42 -6.36
N ILE A 73 -10.86 -2.08 -6.35
CA ILE A 73 -12.19 -1.46 -6.20
C ILE A 73 -13.13 -1.84 -7.35
N ASP A 74 -12.65 -1.89 -8.58
CA ASP A 74 -13.47 -2.26 -9.73
C ASP A 74 -13.81 -3.74 -9.72
N TYR A 75 -12.94 -4.59 -9.18
CA TYR A 75 -13.19 -6.03 -9.02
C TYR A 75 -14.32 -6.29 -8.02
N GLU A 76 -14.34 -5.56 -6.89
CA GLU A 76 -15.41 -5.66 -5.89
C GLU A 76 -16.81 -5.30 -6.43
N LYS A 77 -16.88 -4.51 -7.50
CA LYS A 77 -18.14 -4.09 -8.14
C LYS A 77 -18.65 -5.07 -9.20
N GLN A 78 -17.86 -6.08 -9.57
CA GLN A 78 -18.25 -7.02 -10.63
C GLN A 78 -19.35 -7.97 -10.17
N SER A 79 -20.27 -8.28 -11.08
CA SER A 79 -21.37 -9.24 -10.82
C SER A 79 -20.93 -10.71 -10.79
N PHE A 80 -19.75 -11.02 -11.33
CA PHE A 80 -19.09 -12.31 -11.24
C PHE A 80 -17.82 -12.18 -10.41
N PHE A 81 -17.85 -12.74 -9.21
CA PHE A 81 -16.73 -12.70 -8.28
C PHE A 81 -15.93 -14.00 -8.36
N ASN A 82 -14.67 -13.89 -8.79
CA ASN A 82 -13.69 -14.97 -8.70
C ASN A 82 -12.76 -14.69 -7.52
N GLU A 83 -12.94 -15.42 -6.44
CA GLU A 83 -12.21 -15.20 -5.18
C GLU A 83 -10.70 -15.37 -5.34
N ASP A 84 -10.24 -16.36 -6.10
CA ASP A 84 -8.80 -16.60 -6.30
C ASP A 84 -8.15 -15.43 -7.06
N GLU A 85 -8.81 -14.92 -8.09
CA GLU A 85 -8.32 -13.79 -8.87
C GLU A 85 -8.36 -12.49 -8.04
N PHE A 86 -9.42 -12.26 -7.28
CA PHE A 86 -9.52 -11.13 -6.37
C PHE A 86 -8.40 -11.15 -5.33
N ASN A 87 -8.16 -12.28 -4.69
CA ASN A 87 -7.10 -12.45 -3.71
C ASN A 87 -5.71 -12.20 -4.32
N LEU A 88 -5.49 -12.56 -5.58
CA LEU A 88 -4.24 -12.27 -6.28
C LEU A 88 -4.07 -10.76 -6.53
N GLN A 89 -5.13 -10.06 -6.94
CA GLN A 89 -5.10 -8.60 -7.13
C GLN A 89 -4.90 -7.86 -5.80
N LEU A 90 -5.56 -8.31 -4.74
CA LEU A 90 -5.41 -7.74 -3.41
C LEU A 90 -3.99 -7.96 -2.86
N ARG A 91 -3.41 -9.13 -3.11
CA ARG A 91 -2.01 -9.43 -2.76
C ARG A 91 -1.04 -8.52 -3.49
N ASP A 92 -1.22 -8.32 -4.79
CA ASP A 92 -0.41 -7.43 -5.61
C ASP A 92 -0.51 -5.97 -5.15
N TYR A 93 -1.70 -5.54 -4.75
CA TYR A 93 -1.93 -4.23 -4.13
C TYR A 93 -1.15 -4.09 -2.82
N PHE A 94 -1.27 -5.03 -1.88
CA PHE A 94 -0.55 -4.98 -0.60
C PHE A 94 0.97 -4.99 -0.77
N LEU A 95 1.50 -5.80 -1.69
CA LEU A 95 2.94 -5.81 -1.99
C LEU A 95 3.42 -4.44 -2.48
N THR A 96 2.64 -3.79 -3.33
CA THR A 96 2.96 -2.44 -3.83
C THR A 96 2.87 -1.40 -2.72
N GLU A 97 1.89 -1.51 -1.83
CA GLU A 97 1.75 -0.63 -0.67
C GLU A 97 2.91 -0.79 0.33
N ILE A 98 3.34 -2.03 0.58
CA ILE A 98 4.53 -2.32 1.41
C ILE A 98 5.78 -1.72 0.76
N GLN A 99 5.96 -1.90 -0.55
CA GLN A 99 7.09 -1.32 -1.26
C GLN A 99 7.10 0.20 -1.17
N PHE A 100 5.95 0.84 -1.32
CA PHE A 100 5.83 2.29 -1.16
C PHE A 100 6.19 2.73 0.26
N LEU A 101 5.72 2.00 1.29
CA LEU A 101 6.10 2.24 2.69
C LEU A 101 7.61 2.17 2.87
N LEU A 102 8.26 1.07 2.45
CA LEU A 102 9.70 0.87 2.59
C LEU A 102 10.51 1.93 1.84
N THR A 103 10.10 2.27 0.61
CA THR A 103 10.73 3.33 -0.17
C THR A 103 10.62 4.68 0.54
N SER A 104 9.45 5.01 1.09
CA SER A 104 9.24 6.27 1.80
C SER A 104 10.07 6.37 3.09
N GLN A 105 10.26 5.24 3.78
CA GLN A 105 11.14 5.18 4.95
C GLN A 105 12.63 5.30 4.60
N GLU A 106 13.05 4.76 3.45
CA GLU A 106 14.43 4.89 2.98
C GLU A 106 14.76 6.32 2.55
N ILE A 107 13.77 7.00 1.94
CA ILE A 107 13.88 8.42 1.62
C ILE A 107 14.08 9.26 2.89
N ASP A 108 13.35 8.97 3.96
CA ASP A 108 13.49 9.69 5.24
C ASP A 108 14.90 9.55 5.85
N LYS A 109 15.61 8.46 5.58
CA LYS A 109 16.99 8.26 6.06
C LYS A 109 18.00 9.04 5.22
N THR A 110 17.76 9.19 3.93
CA THR A 110 18.71 9.76 2.97
C THR A 110 18.44 11.25 2.74
N CYS A 111 17.18 11.67 2.83
CA CYS A 111 16.71 13.02 2.57
C CYS A 111 16.07 13.62 3.83
N ALA A 112 15.75 14.89 3.77
CA ALA A 112 14.95 15.51 4.82
C ALA A 112 13.55 14.90 4.84
N LYS A 113 13.13 14.40 6.00
CA LYS A 113 11.79 13.87 6.23
C LYS A 113 10.76 14.98 6.00
N ASP A 114 9.72 14.70 5.21
CA ASP A 114 8.69 15.67 4.83
C ASP A 114 7.27 15.22 5.18
N SER A 115 7.09 13.94 5.51
CA SER A 115 5.78 13.33 5.78
C SER A 115 5.83 12.32 6.93
N ILE A 116 4.71 12.19 7.62
CA ILE A 116 4.48 11.23 8.70
C ILE A 116 3.92 9.95 8.08
N LYS A 117 4.49 8.80 8.42
CA LYS A 117 3.99 7.49 8.00
C LYS A 117 3.03 6.97 9.07
N VAL A 118 1.81 6.71 8.66
CA VAL A 118 0.77 6.09 9.50
C VAL A 118 0.46 4.72 8.93
N ILE A 119 0.74 3.67 9.71
CA ILE A 119 0.47 2.29 9.31
C ILE A 119 -0.72 1.79 10.12
N TYR A 120 -1.73 1.30 9.43
CA TYR A 120 -2.96 0.80 10.00
C TYR A 120 -3.09 -0.70 9.77
N PHE A 121 -3.21 -1.45 10.86
CA PHE A 121 -3.52 -2.86 10.82
C PHE A 121 -4.94 -3.08 11.33
N TYR A 122 -5.78 -3.70 10.51
CA TYR A 122 -7.16 -4.00 10.82
C TYR A 122 -7.47 -5.49 10.66
N ASP A 123 -8.52 -5.94 11.30
CA ASP A 123 -9.14 -7.22 11.06
C ASP A 123 -10.59 -7.03 10.59
N GLU A 124 -11.16 -8.04 9.96
CA GLU A 124 -12.52 -7.98 9.42
C GLU A 124 -13.61 -8.05 10.51
N SER A 125 -13.24 -8.32 11.76
CA SER A 125 -14.17 -8.54 12.86
C SER A 125 -14.68 -7.25 13.51
N ALA A 126 -14.01 -6.11 13.28
CA ALA A 126 -14.33 -4.84 13.89
C ALA A 126 -15.00 -3.88 12.90
N ALA A 127 -16.00 -3.12 13.38
CA ALA A 127 -16.51 -1.97 12.61
C ALA A 127 -15.36 -1.01 12.32
N ASP A 128 -15.17 -0.60 11.08
CA ASP A 128 -14.02 0.22 10.62
C ASP A 128 -14.14 1.70 11.04
N THR A 129 -14.38 1.92 12.34
CA THR A 129 -14.37 3.28 12.91
C THR A 129 -12.96 3.87 12.95
N GLN A 130 -11.93 3.02 13.05
CA GLN A 130 -10.55 3.47 13.05
C GLN A 130 -10.11 3.94 11.67
N GLY A 131 -10.49 3.24 10.60
CA GLY A 131 -10.24 3.67 9.23
C GLY A 131 -10.88 5.02 8.92
N GLN A 132 -12.13 5.25 9.37
CA GLN A 132 -12.81 6.55 9.21
C GLN A 132 -12.05 7.71 9.90
N ILE A 133 -11.47 7.45 11.08
CA ILE A 133 -10.59 8.42 11.76
C ILE A 133 -9.36 8.72 10.91
N LEU A 134 -8.72 7.69 10.35
CA LEU A 134 -7.53 7.86 9.51
C LEU A 134 -7.85 8.59 8.21
N ASP A 135 -8.97 8.31 7.58
CA ASP A 135 -9.49 9.05 6.43
C ASP A 135 -9.69 10.54 6.72
N TYR A 136 -10.27 10.84 7.88
CA TYR A 136 -10.42 12.21 8.34
C TYR A 136 -9.05 12.88 8.53
N LEU A 137 -8.11 12.22 9.21
CA LEU A 137 -6.76 12.75 9.43
C LEU A 137 -6.01 12.95 8.11
N LYS A 138 -6.15 12.03 7.16
CA LYS A 138 -5.59 12.18 5.80
C LYS A 138 -6.14 13.41 5.09
N LYS A 139 -7.44 13.68 5.20
CA LYS A 139 -8.06 14.90 4.64
C LYS A 139 -7.55 16.18 5.31
N VAL A 140 -7.33 16.16 6.63
CA VAL A 140 -6.82 17.31 7.40
C VAL A 140 -5.37 17.61 7.07
N PHE A 141 -4.52 16.58 6.98
CA PHE A 141 -3.06 16.74 6.84
C PHE A 141 -2.58 16.66 5.39
N GLY A 142 -3.37 16.10 4.48
CA GLY A 142 -3.04 16.01 3.05
C GLY A 142 -1.76 15.21 2.81
N SER A 143 -0.81 15.79 2.07
CA SER A 143 0.47 15.16 1.75
C SER A 143 1.43 15.04 2.94
N GLU A 144 1.18 15.75 4.05
CA GLU A 144 2.02 15.64 5.26
C GLU A 144 1.85 14.31 5.99
N VAL A 145 0.81 13.52 5.65
CA VAL A 145 0.55 12.18 6.23
C VAL A 145 0.34 11.17 5.11
N LEU A 146 1.12 10.11 5.13
CA LEU A 146 0.95 8.93 4.29
C LEU A 146 0.31 7.82 5.13
N VAL A 147 -0.81 7.29 4.67
CA VAL A 147 -1.54 6.20 5.37
C VAL A 147 -1.39 4.93 4.57
N PHE A 148 -0.99 3.86 5.23
CA PHE A 148 -0.83 2.50 4.72
C PHE A 148 -1.75 1.58 5.52
N SER A 149 -2.54 0.72 4.86
CA SER A 149 -3.61 -0.04 5.50
C SER A 149 -3.54 -1.52 5.16
N PHE A 150 -3.29 -2.38 6.16
CA PHE A 150 -3.08 -3.80 5.97
C PHE A 150 -4.12 -4.63 6.72
N ASN A 151 -4.78 -5.56 6.02
CA ASN A 151 -5.64 -6.56 6.62
C ASN A 151 -4.79 -7.64 7.29
N SER A 152 -4.83 -7.71 8.62
CA SER A 152 -4.08 -8.68 9.41
C SER A 152 -4.51 -10.13 9.19
N GLY A 153 -5.75 -10.35 8.72
CA GLY A 153 -6.30 -11.66 8.36
C GLY A 153 -5.90 -12.14 6.97
N PHE A 154 -5.26 -11.31 6.14
CA PHE A 154 -4.89 -11.67 4.78
C PHE A 154 -3.62 -12.54 4.75
N ASN A 155 -3.77 -13.83 5.05
CA ASN A 155 -2.67 -14.79 5.19
C ASN A 155 -1.96 -15.15 3.87
N GLN A 156 -2.51 -14.74 2.72
CA GLN A 156 -1.90 -15.00 1.42
C GLN A 156 -0.67 -14.11 1.15
N GLU A 157 -0.49 -13.03 1.93
CA GLU A 157 0.71 -12.19 1.85
C GLU A 157 1.54 -12.25 3.15
N PRO A 158 2.62 -13.07 3.18
CA PRO A 158 3.45 -13.27 4.37
C PRO A 158 4.13 -11.98 4.89
N MET A 159 4.36 -10.98 4.02
CA MET A 159 5.00 -9.72 4.42
C MET A 159 4.16 -8.93 5.42
N ILE A 160 2.83 -9.08 5.42
CA ILE A 160 1.96 -8.47 6.43
C ILE A 160 2.32 -9.02 7.82
N ASN A 161 2.51 -10.33 7.96
CA ASN A 161 2.94 -10.95 9.22
C ASN A 161 4.35 -10.50 9.65
N VAL A 162 5.24 -10.25 8.70
CA VAL A 162 6.58 -9.68 9.00
C VAL A 162 6.42 -8.27 9.58
N LEU A 163 5.57 -7.42 9.02
CA LEU A 163 5.28 -6.09 9.54
C LEU A 163 4.64 -6.16 10.94
N LEU A 164 3.62 -7.00 11.14
CA LEU A 164 2.98 -7.22 12.44
C LEU A 164 4.01 -7.58 13.52
N THR A 165 4.93 -8.50 13.19
CA THR A 165 6.00 -8.93 14.09
C THR A 165 6.99 -7.79 14.36
N SER A 166 7.38 -7.04 13.34
CA SER A 166 8.34 -5.94 13.44
C SER A 166 7.84 -4.82 14.35
N TYR A 167 6.54 -4.49 14.24
CA TYR A 167 5.88 -3.48 15.08
C TYR A 167 5.32 -4.06 16.39
N LYS A 168 5.47 -5.37 16.65
CA LYS A 168 4.98 -6.08 17.85
C LYS A 168 3.47 -5.87 18.06
N ILE A 169 2.70 -6.03 16.98
CA ILE A 169 1.25 -5.88 17.01
C ILE A 169 0.61 -7.19 17.49
N GLU A 170 -0.17 -7.09 18.57
CA GLU A 170 -0.88 -8.22 19.19
C GLU A 170 -2.40 -7.98 19.26
N LYS A 171 -2.85 -6.72 19.13
CA LYS A 171 -4.27 -6.37 19.23
C LYS A 171 -4.68 -5.46 18.09
N PHE A 172 -5.89 -5.69 17.57
CA PHE A 172 -6.49 -4.92 16.47
C PHE A 172 -7.72 -4.11 16.95
N PRO A 173 -8.03 -3.01 16.27
CA PRO A 173 -7.19 -2.34 15.28
C PRO A 173 -5.89 -1.84 15.89
N ALA A 174 -4.83 -1.68 15.07
CA ALA A 174 -3.60 -1.07 15.55
C ALA A 174 -3.14 0.02 14.58
N VAL A 175 -2.64 1.12 15.13
CA VAL A 175 -2.10 2.25 14.36
C VAL A 175 -0.67 2.51 14.80
N VAL A 176 0.23 2.62 13.83
CA VAL A 176 1.61 3.03 14.05
C VAL A 176 1.79 4.40 13.42
N VAL A 177 2.21 5.38 14.20
CA VAL A 177 2.53 6.73 13.72
C VAL A 177 4.04 6.90 13.82
N ASP A 178 4.73 6.82 12.68
CA ASP A 178 6.18 6.66 12.61
C ASP A 178 6.66 5.48 13.49
N ASP A 179 7.20 5.77 14.69
CA ASP A 179 7.69 4.73 15.63
C ASP A 179 6.74 4.49 16.82
N GLN A 180 5.65 5.25 16.93
CA GLN A 180 4.72 5.13 18.05
C GLN A 180 3.59 4.16 17.74
N VAL A 181 3.46 3.10 18.54
CA VAL A 181 2.48 2.02 18.35
C VAL A 181 1.29 2.18 19.27
N PHE A 182 0.09 2.19 18.69
CA PHE A 182 -1.19 2.24 19.37
C PHE A 182 -1.97 0.96 19.06
N GLN A 183 -2.30 0.17 20.07
CA GLN A 183 -3.05 -1.07 19.90
C GLN A 183 -4.44 -0.95 20.54
N GLY A 184 -5.46 -1.39 19.82
CA GLY A 184 -6.85 -1.13 20.09
C GLY A 184 -7.29 0.21 19.49
N HIS A 185 -8.60 0.48 19.59
CA HIS A 185 -9.18 1.72 19.07
C HIS A 185 -8.52 2.95 19.68
N THR A 186 -8.04 3.85 18.84
CA THR A 186 -7.34 5.07 19.24
C THR A 186 -8.12 6.30 18.76
N SER A 187 -8.41 7.22 19.68
CA SER A 187 -9.23 8.37 19.36
C SER A 187 -8.55 9.33 18.39
N VAL A 188 -9.37 10.12 17.68
CA VAL A 188 -8.88 11.14 16.75
C VAL A 188 -7.98 12.17 17.43
N GLU A 189 -8.28 12.52 18.69
CA GLU A 189 -7.52 13.51 19.47
C GLU A 189 -6.09 13.01 19.75
N VAL A 190 -5.96 11.74 20.13
CA VAL A 190 -4.66 11.11 20.42
C VAL A 190 -3.82 11.07 19.15
N LEU A 191 -4.35 10.53 18.04
CA LEU A 191 -3.63 10.42 16.77
C LEU A 191 -3.27 11.81 16.23
N MET A 192 -4.20 12.75 16.27
CA MET A 192 -3.97 14.12 15.81
C MET A 192 -2.87 14.82 16.60
N LYS A 193 -2.87 14.66 17.94
CA LYS A 193 -1.83 15.20 18.82
C LYS A 193 -0.47 14.58 18.48
N THR A 194 -0.42 13.28 18.30
CA THR A 194 0.81 12.57 17.91
C THR A 194 1.34 13.09 16.57
N ILE A 195 0.50 13.12 15.53
CA ILE A 195 0.88 13.64 14.21
C ILE A 195 1.36 15.10 14.29
N CYS A 196 0.66 15.95 15.03
CA CYS A 196 1.06 17.34 15.20
C CYS A 196 2.43 17.49 15.86
N ASN A 197 2.73 16.66 16.86
CA ASN A 197 4.04 16.66 17.53
C ASN A 197 5.15 16.21 16.58
N GLU A 198 4.92 15.16 15.79
CA GLU A 198 5.88 14.68 14.80
C GLU A 198 6.14 15.74 13.70
N ILE A 199 5.08 16.39 13.18
CA ILE A 199 5.24 17.47 12.18
C ILE A 199 6.04 18.65 12.79
N ASN A 200 5.77 19.02 14.04
CA ASN A 200 6.52 20.06 14.74
C ASN A 200 8.00 19.68 14.88
N GLY A 201 8.30 18.40 15.18
CA GLY A 201 9.68 17.89 15.22
C GLY A 201 10.40 18.00 13.87
N ILE A 202 9.70 17.77 12.75
CA ILE A 202 10.24 17.85 11.40
C ILE A 202 10.44 19.31 10.94
N LYS A 203 9.42 20.14 11.12
CA LYS A 203 9.39 21.51 10.56
C LYS A 203 9.93 22.58 11.49
N GLY A 204 10.14 22.27 12.78
CA GLY A 204 10.54 23.22 13.81
C GLY A 204 9.44 24.22 14.22
N GLU A 205 8.25 24.12 13.63
CA GLU A 205 7.10 24.94 13.96
C GLU A 205 5.78 24.13 13.90
N MET A 206 4.87 24.48 14.81
CA MET A 206 3.57 23.84 14.90
C MET A 206 2.65 24.34 13.77
N PRO A 207 2.10 23.45 12.91
CA PRO A 207 1.15 23.87 11.88
C PRO A 207 -0.05 24.62 12.44
N LYS A 208 -0.56 25.62 11.70
CA LYS A 208 -1.74 26.43 12.15
C LYS A 208 -2.93 25.55 12.51
N LYS A 209 -3.20 24.49 11.76
CA LYS A 209 -4.24 23.50 12.03
C LYS A 209 -4.06 22.80 13.38
N CYS A 210 -2.82 22.51 13.77
CA CYS A 210 -2.50 21.94 15.08
C CYS A 210 -2.66 22.96 16.22
N GLN A 211 -2.26 24.22 16.01
CA GLN A 211 -2.39 25.29 17.01
C GLN A 211 -3.86 25.53 17.41
N THR A 212 -4.78 25.43 16.46
CA THR A 212 -6.22 25.60 16.72
C THR A 212 -6.76 24.47 17.61
N LEU A 213 -6.30 23.24 17.38
CA LEU A 213 -6.70 22.06 18.16
C LEU A 213 -6.24 22.16 19.62
N PHE A 214 -4.99 22.54 19.84
CA PHE A 214 -4.44 22.69 21.21
C PHE A 214 -5.07 23.85 22.00
N LYS A 215 -5.71 24.83 21.33
CA LYS A 215 -6.47 25.90 22.02
C LYS A 215 -7.83 25.46 22.50
N ASN A 216 -8.47 24.50 21.84
CA ASN A 216 -9.81 24.02 22.16
C ASN A 216 -9.82 22.96 23.27
N TYR A 217 -8.66 22.43 23.66
CA TYR A 217 -8.49 21.38 24.68
C TYR A 217 -7.76 21.89 25.96
N LYS A 218 -7.71 23.20 26.17
CA LYS A 218 -7.37 23.85 27.45
C LYS A 218 -8.63 24.31 28.16
#